data_948615c4ebcfeee9e35d39374dda1c43
#
_entry.id   948615c4ebcfeee9e35d39374dda1c43
#
_cell.length_a   1.000
_cell.length_b   1.000
_cell.length_c   1.000
_cell.angle_alpha   90.00
_cell.angle_beta   90.00
_cell.angle_gamma   90.00
#
_symmetry.space_group_name_H-M   'P 1'
#
loop_
_entity.id
_entity.type
_entity.pdbx_description
1 polymer ?
#
loop_
_entity_poly.entity_id
_entity_poly.type
_entity_poly.pdbx_seq_one_letter_code
_entity_poly.pdbx_strand_id
1 'polypeptide(L)'
;VQLALRGRLGAVGCYRDYLRAMAVPVPAQEDAHTAWVQGVLRAFDGFRLLCAVREGPWGAAGLNRAVETALRGAGLLQGRGEWYAGRPVMVTRNDAGLGVFNGDIGIVLQAPGGGLRAYFADGPQLRSVGVARLAHVETAFAMTVHKSQGSEFGHTALVLPPQAAGALLSRE
;
A
#
# COMPACT_ATOMS: atom_id res chain seq x y z
N VAL A 1 12.52 -7.86 0.28
CA VAL A 1 11.30 -8.40 0.93
C VAL A 1 11.45 -8.41 2.44
N GLN A 2 12.54 -8.95 3.04
CA GLN A 2 12.73 -9.00 4.50
C GLN A 2 12.67 -7.61 5.16
N LEU A 3 13.24 -6.59 4.53
CA LEU A 3 13.18 -5.21 4.99
C LEU A 3 11.73 -4.68 5.04
N ALA A 4 10.93 -4.98 4.02
CA ALA A 4 9.53 -4.58 3.96
C ALA A 4 8.68 -5.25 5.07
N LEU A 5 9.01 -6.50 5.41
CA LEU A 5 8.31 -7.28 6.44
C LEU A 5 8.70 -6.91 7.87
N ARG A 6 9.99 -6.70 8.13
CA ARG A 6 10.55 -6.59 9.49
C ARG A 6 11.10 -5.22 9.84
N GLY A 7 11.20 -4.32 8.86
CA GLY A 7 11.92 -3.08 9.01
C GLY A 7 13.45 -3.29 9.16
N ARG A 8 14.15 -2.20 9.37
CA ARG A 8 15.59 -2.18 9.70
C ARG A 8 15.73 -1.90 11.19
N LEU A 9 16.72 -2.51 11.86
CA LEU A 9 17.04 -2.20 13.25
C LEU A 9 17.30 -0.67 13.35
N GLY A 10 16.55 -0.01 14.24
CA GLY A 10 16.66 1.44 14.47
C GLY A 10 15.90 2.33 13.47
N ALA A 11 15.19 1.76 12.46
CA ALA A 11 14.31 2.52 11.59
C ALA A 11 12.84 2.30 11.98
N VAL A 12 12.06 3.37 11.93
CA VAL A 12 10.63 3.35 12.20
C VAL A 12 9.89 3.01 10.90
N GLY A 13 9.03 2.00 10.93
CA GLY A 13 8.09 1.66 9.88
C GLY A 13 8.48 0.43 9.04
N CYS A 14 7.53 -0.47 8.94
CA CYS A 14 7.52 -1.60 8.00
C CYS A 14 6.06 -2.01 7.74
N TYR A 15 5.81 -2.89 6.79
CA TYR A 15 4.43 -3.30 6.49
C TYR A 15 3.75 -4.12 7.60
N ARG A 16 4.53 -4.67 8.53
CA ARG A 16 3.95 -5.29 9.73
C ARG A 16 3.20 -4.29 10.61
N ASP A 17 3.58 -3.01 10.59
CA ASP A 17 3.00 -2.01 11.50
C ASP A 17 1.55 -1.70 11.13
N TYR A 18 1.24 -1.48 9.84
CA TYR A 18 -0.15 -1.27 9.43
C TYR A 18 -0.98 -2.56 9.55
N LEU A 19 -0.38 -3.75 9.34
CA LEU A 19 -1.08 -5.01 9.52
C LEU A 19 -1.41 -5.28 10.99
N ARG A 20 -0.55 -4.86 11.92
CA ARG A 20 -0.84 -4.88 13.36
C ARG A 20 -1.95 -3.90 13.71
N ALA A 21 -1.91 -2.68 13.16
CA ALA A 21 -2.98 -1.70 13.36
C ALA A 21 -4.33 -2.22 12.83
N MET A 22 -4.30 -3.00 11.75
CA MET A 22 -5.48 -3.64 11.17
C MET A 22 -5.98 -4.85 11.97
N ALA A 23 -5.12 -5.52 12.74
CA ALA A 23 -5.43 -6.79 13.42
C ALA A 23 -6.38 -6.63 14.63
N VAL A 24 -6.71 -5.42 15.05
CA VAL A 24 -7.72 -5.18 16.09
C VAL A 24 -9.12 -5.44 15.54
N PRO A 25 -10.11 -5.80 16.40
CA PRO A 25 -11.49 -5.95 15.95
C PRO A 25 -11.99 -4.70 15.25
N VAL A 26 -12.69 -4.87 14.12
CA VAL A 26 -13.23 -3.76 13.35
C VAL A 26 -14.25 -3.00 14.20
N PRO A 27 -14.05 -1.69 14.45
CA PRO A 27 -14.99 -0.92 15.26
C PRO A 27 -16.34 -0.81 14.57
N ALA A 28 -17.42 -1.01 15.33
CA ALA A 28 -18.78 -0.93 14.81
C ALA A 28 -19.30 0.51 14.72
N GLN A 29 -18.84 1.40 15.60
CA GLN A 29 -19.21 2.80 15.59
C GLN A 29 -18.44 3.57 14.52
N GLU A 30 -19.11 4.46 13.80
CA GLU A 30 -18.57 5.17 12.65
C GLU A 30 -17.33 6.01 12.97
N ASP A 31 -17.38 6.79 14.07
CA ASP A 31 -16.23 7.62 14.47
C ASP A 31 -15.02 6.76 14.87
N ALA A 32 -15.24 5.68 15.62
CA ALA A 32 -14.19 4.75 16.02
C ALA A 32 -13.61 4.01 14.80
N HIS A 33 -14.45 3.64 13.84
CA HIS A 33 -14.02 3.03 12.60
C HIS A 33 -13.20 4.01 11.76
N THR A 34 -13.64 5.26 11.64
CA THR A 34 -12.89 6.32 10.95
C THR A 34 -11.51 6.53 11.56
N ALA A 35 -11.42 6.63 12.88
CA ALA A 35 -10.15 6.76 13.59
C ALA A 35 -9.23 5.55 13.39
N TRP A 36 -9.80 4.35 13.39
CA TRP A 36 -9.07 3.10 13.11
C TRP A 36 -8.51 3.09 11.68
N VAL A 37 -9.32 3.39 10.68
CA VAL A 37 -8.89 3.47 9.27
C VAL A 37 -7.76 4.48 9.11
N GLN A 38 -7.90 5.69 9.69
CA GLN A 38 -6.84 6.70 9.65
C GLN A 38 -5.55 6.21 10.31
N GLY A 39 -5.65 5.46 11.41
CA GLY A 39 -4.50 4.83 12.07
C GLY A 39 -3.78 3.83 11.16
N VAL A 40 -4.54 2.98 10.46
CA VAL A 40 -4.00 2.00 9.50
C VAL A 40 -3.32 2.70 8.33
N LEU A 41 -3.94 3.73 7.73
CA LEU A 41 -3.36 4.51 6.64
C LEU A 41 -2.06 5.19 7.05
N ARG A 42 -2.02 5.86 8.21
CA ARG A 42 -0.80 6.48 8.74
C ARG A 42 0.32 5.47 8.98
N ALA A 43 -0.01 4.29 9.51
CA ALA A 43 0.98 3.24 9.74
C ALA A 43 1.54 2.70 8.40
N PHE A 44 0.71 2.64 7.35
CA PHE A 44 1.14 2.25 6.02
C PHE A 44 2.07 3.29 5.38
N ASP A 45 1.83 4.58 5.58
CA ASP A 45 2.67 5.67 5.09
C ASP A 45 4.02 5.76 5.83
N GLY A 46 4.14 5.10 6.97
CA GLY A 46 5.41 4.97 7.70
C GLY A 46 6.52 4.26 6.92
N PHE A 47 6.17 3.44 5.90
CA PHE A 47 7.15 2.73 5.06
C PHE A 47 6.69 2.64 3.61
N ARG A 48 7.63 2.83 2.66
CA ARG A 48 7.35 2.65 1.24
C ARG A 48 8.48 1.95 0.52
N LEU A 49 8.11 0.97 -0.31
CA LEU A 49 9.05 0.30 -1.21
C LEU A 49 8.98 0.95 -2.59
N LEU A 50 10.09 1.51 -3.05
CA LEU A 50 10.22 2.14 -4.36
C LEU A 50 11.11 1.30 -5.27
N CYS A 51 10.88 1.39 -6.58
CA CYS A 51 11.70 0.74 -7.60
C CYS A 51 11.86 1.66 -8.83
N ALA A 52 12.90 1.39 -9.61
CA ALA A 52 13.22 2.18 -10.79
C ALA A 52 12.34 1.80 -12.00
N VAL A 53 11.88 0.55 -12.08
CA VAL A 53 11.20 0.00 -13.26
C VAL A 53 9.82 -0.56 -12.90
N ARG A 54 8.95 -0.65 -13.90
CA ARG A 54 7.57 -1.14 -13.70
C ARG A 54 7.50 -2.66 -13.78
N GLU A 55 8.17 -3.24 -14.75
CA GLU A 55 8.08 -4.66 -15.10
C GLU A 55 9.29 -5.45 -14.62
N GLY A 56 9.16 -6.78 -14.65
CA GLY A 56 10.20 -7.71 -14.24
C GLY A 56 10.25 -8.00 -12.73
N PRO A 57 11.15 -8.87 -12.29
CA PRO A 57 11.23 -9.32 -10.89
C PRO A 57 11.64 -8.20 -9.92
N TRP A 58 12.37 -7.19 -10.40
CA TRP A 58 12.81 -6.01 -9.65
C TRP A 58 11.94 -4.77 -9.88
N GLY A 59 10.90 -4.92 -10.70
CA GLY A 59 9.91 -3.88 -10.97
C GLY A 59 8.73 -3.91 -10.00
N ALA A 60 7.89 -2.89 -10.08
CA ALA A 60 6.72 -2.76 -9.20
C ALA A 60 5.84 -4.01 -9.21
N ALA A 61 5.55 -4.58 -10.39
CA ALA A 61 4.72 -5.78 -10.51
C ALA A 61 5.35 -7.00 -9.82
N GLY A 62 6.64 -7.24 -10.00
CA GLY A 62 7.37 -8.36 -9.39
C GLY A 62 7.48 -8.19 -7.86
N LEU A 63 7.83 -6.99 -7.41
CA LEU A 63 7.98 -6.68 -5.99
C LEU A 63 6.65 -6.77 -5.24
N ASN A 64 5.55 -6.29 -5.83
CA ASN A 64 4.21 -6.42 -5.23
C ASN A 64 3.85 -7.88 -4.99
N ARG A 65 4.05 -8.76 -5.99
CA ARG A 65 3.84 -10.21 -5.84
C ARG A 65 4.73 -10.83 -4.77
N ALA A 66 6.01 -10.46 -4.75
CA ALA A 66 6.97 -11.00 -3.78
C ALA A 66 6.64 -10.59 -2.35
N VAL A 67 6.25 -9.32 -2.12
CA VAL A 67 5.84 -8.82 -0.80
C VAL A 67 4.54 -9.50 -0.36
N GLU A 68 3.53 -9.56 -1.23
CA GLU A 68 2.26 -10.22 -0.92
C GLU A 68 2.45 -11.70 -0.56
N THR A 69 3.22 -12.44 -1.35
CA THR A 69 3.55 -13.84 -1.08
C THR A 69 4.24 -14.01 0.27
N ALA A 70 5.18 -13.16 0.60
CA ALA A 70 5.91 -13.22 1.85
C ALA A 70 5.05 -12.86 3.07
N LEU A 71 4.14 -11.86 2.94
CA LEU A 71 3.19 -11.49 3.99
C LEU A 71 2.16 -12.61 4.23
N ARG A 72 1.68 -13.26 3.17
CA ARG A 72 0.80 -14.44 3.28
C ARG A 72 1.52 -15.62 3.91
N GLY A 73 2.75 -15.91 3.49
CA GLY A 73 3.58 -16.98 4.07
C GLY A 73 3.90 -16.76 5.56
N ALA A 74 3.94 -15.50 6.00
CA ALA A 74 4.09 -15.14 7.41
C ALA A 74 2.76 -15.12 8.21
N GLY A 75 1.63 -15.46 7.57
CA GLY A 75 0.30 -15.43 8.21
C GLY A 75 -0.24 -14.02 8.50
N LEU A 76 0.38 -12.98 7.93
CA LEU A 76 0.04 -11.58 8.17
C LEU A 76 -1.07 -11.06 7.24
N LEU A 77 -1.25 -11.70 6.09
CA LEU A 77 -2.35 -11.42 5.16
C LEU A 77 -3.21 -12.67 4.99
N GLN A 78 -4.51 -12.48 5.06
CA GLN A 78 -5.50 -13.55 4.90
C GLN A 78 -6.41 -13.24 3.69
N GLY A 79 -7.23 -14.21 3.32
CA GLY A 79 -8.13 -14.11 2.19
C GLY A 79 -7.51 -14.60 0.88
N ARG A 80 -8.36 -14.91 -0.09
CA ARG A 80 -8.00 -15.38 -1.44
C ARG A 80 -8.66 -14.47 -2.47
N GLY A 81 -8.09 -14.43 -3.66
CA GLY A 81 -8.61 -13.62 -4.76
C GLY A 81 -8.00 -12.23 -4.84
N GLU A 82 -8.57 -11.43 -5.71
CA GLU A 82 -8.07 -10.08 -6.00
C GLU A 82 -8.29 -9.13 -4.82
N TRP A 83 -9.46 -9.20 -4.18
CA TRP A 83 -9.84 -8.31 -3.09
C TRP A 83 -9.71 -9.00 -1.73
N TYR A 84 -8.87 -8.45 -0.87
CA TYR A 84 -8.65 -8.92 0.50
C TYR A 84 -8.36 -7.76 1.44
N ALA A 85 -8.70 -7.92 2.71
CA ALA A 85 -8.39 -6.92 3.74
C ALA A 85 -6.87 -6.76 3.89
N GLY A 86 -6.40 -5.52 3.91
CA GLY A 86 -4.99 -5.16 3.96
C GLY A 86 -4.33 -5.00 2.59
N ARG A 87 -5.03 -5.20 1.47
CA ARG A 87 -4.48 -4.91 0.14
C ARG A 87 -4.30 -3.40 -0.03
N PRO A 88 -3.07 -2.90 -0.18
CA PRO A 88 -2.87 -1.53 -0.62
C PRO A 88 -3.14 -1.43 -2.11
N VAL A 89 -3.81 -0.39 -2.52
CA VAL A 89 -4.16 -0.13 -3.92
C VAL A 89 -3.73 1.27 -4.33
N MET A 90 -3.27 1.41 -5.56
CA MET A 90 -3.03 2.70 -6.21
C MET A 90 -3.96 2.83 -7.39
N VAL A 91 -4.68 3.95 -7.47
CA VAL A 91 -5.53 4.30 -8.60
C VAL A 91 -4.65 4.61 -9.81
N THR A 92 -4.97 4.01 -10.96
CA THR A 92 -4.19 4.16 -12.19
C THR A 92 -4.87 5.07 -13.23
N ARG A 93 -6.13 5.46 -12.97
CA ARG A 93 -6.91 6.35 -13.84
C ARG A 93 -7.88 7.19 -13.02
N ASN A 94 -8.04 8.45 -13.39
CA ASN A 94 -9.01 9.35 -12.78
C ASN A 94 -10.44 8.82 -12.95
N ASP A 95 -11.21 8.83 -11.87
CA ASP A 95 -12.64 8.57 -11.86
C ASP A 95 -13.33 9.63 -10.99
N ALA A 96 -13.82 10.69 -11.64
CA ALA A 96 -14.50 11.78 -10.97
C ALA A 96 -15.82 11.34 -10.32
N GLY A 97 -16.49 10.32 -10.86
CA GLY A 97 -17.73 9.78 -10.31
C GLY A 97 -17.52 9.04 -8.98
N LEU A 98 -16.33 8.51 -8.76
CA LEU A 98 -15.89 7.91 -7.49
C LEU A 98 -15.08 8.89 -6.62
N GLY A 99 -14.68 10.01 -7.19
CA GLY A 99 -13.83 11.00 -6.55
C GLY A 99 -12.40 10.51 -6.33
N VAL A 100 -11.90 9.56 -7.12
CA VAL A 100 -10.53 9.04 -7.02
C VAL A 100 -9.72 9.43 -8.24
N PHE A 101 -8.43 9.66 -8.03
CA PHE A 101 -7.53 10.18 -9.05
C PHE A 101 -6.29 9.31 -9.20
N ASN A 102 -5.69 9.37 -10.39
CA ASN A 102 -4.47 8.63 -10.69
C ASN A 102 -3.35 9.00 -9.69
N GLY A 103 -2.83 8.00 -9.02
CA GLY A 103 -1.83 8.14 -7.97
C GLY A 103 -2.39 8.08 -6.55
N ASP A 104 -3.72 8.20 -6.36
CA ASP A 104 -4.32 8.01 -5.03
C ASP A 104 -3.99 6.63 -4.49
N ILE A 105 -3.52 6.58 -3.25
CA ILE A 105 -3.18 5.34 -2.54
C ILE A 105 -4.18 5.13 -1.42
N GLY A 106 -4.73 3.93 -1.38
CA GLY A 106 -5.66 3.51 -0.34
C GLY A 106 -5.38 2.09 0.14
N ILE A 107 -6.10 1.68 1.17
CA ILE A 107 -6.04 0.31 1.70
C ILE A 107 -7.44 -0.27 1.71
N VAL A 108 -7.54 -1.53 1.28
CA VAL A 108 -8.79 -2.30 1.36
C VAL A 108 -8.97 -2.78 2.79
N LEU A 109 -10.06 -2.38 3.42
CA LEU A 109 -10.40 -2.75 4.80
C LEU A 109 -11.86 -3.20 4.89
N GLN A 110 -12.19 -3.85 6.00
CA GLN A 110 -13.55 -4.26 6.30
C GLN A 110 -14.38 -3.05 6.78
N ALA A 111 -15.57 -2.90 6.23
CA ALA A 111 -16.51 -1.87 6.66
C ALA A 111 -17.25 -2.29 7.94
N PRO A 112 -17.80 -1.36 8.75
CA PRO A 112 -18.55 -1.68 9.98
C PRO A 112 -19.73 -2.63 9.75
N GLY A 113 -20.40 -2.51 8.62
CA GLY A 113 -21.52 -3.37 8.20
C GLY A 113 -21.11 -4.65 7.47
N GLY A 114 -19.81 -4.96 7.42
CA GLY A 114 -19.26 -6.06 6.63
C GLY A 114 -18.93 -5.66 5.18
N GLY A 115 -18.31 -6.57 4.46
CA GLY A 115 -17.82 -6.32 3.11
C GLY A 115 -16.53 -5.52 3.07
N LEU A 116 -15.94 -5.44 1.88
CA LEU A 116 -14.66 -4.77 1.65
C LEU A 116 -14.86 -3.42 0.96
N ARG A 117 -14.15 -2.41 1.44
CA ARG A 117 -14.07 -1.09 0.83
C ARG A 117 -12.60 -0.64 0.78
N ALA A 118 -12.23 0.09 -0.25
CA ALA A 118 -10.97 0.80 -0.29
C ALA A 118 -11.14 2.19 0.35
N TYR A 119 -10.24 2.52 1.27
CA TYR A 119 -10.22 3.78 1.99
C TYR A 119 -9.00 4.59 1.58
N PHE A 120 -9.23 5.86 1.26
CA PHE A 120 -8.21 6.82 0.83
C PHE A 120 -8.21 7.99 1.80
N ALA A 121 -7.02 8.51 2.13
CA ALA A 121 -6.90 9.76 2.88
C ALA A 121 -7.28 10.94 1.96
N ASP A 122 -8.07 11.86 2.47
CA ASP A 122 -8.49 13.09 1.77
C ASP A 122 -8.38 14.27 2.76
N GLY A 123 -7.15 14.70 3.00
CA GLY A 123 -6.85 15.64 4.09
C GLY A 123 -7.27 15.06 5.44
N PRO A 124 -8.12 15.78 6.21
CA PRO A 124 -8.63 15.30 7.50
C PRO A 124 -9.75 14.26 7.35
N GLN A 125 -10.31 14.11 6.15
CA GLN A 125 -11.44 13.23 5.86
C GLN A 125 -10.97 11.89 5.27
N LEU A 126 -11.90 10.94 5.23
CA LEU A 126 -11.72 9.66 4.54
C LEU A 126 -12.67 9.57 3.36
N ARG A 127 -12.14 9.15 2.24
CA ARG A 127 -12.94 8.72 1.10
C ARG A 127 -12.99 7.21 1.09
N SER A 128 -14.17 6.63 0.92
CA SER A 128 -14.32 5.19 0.82
C SER A 128 -15.08 4.78 -0.43
N VAL A 129 -14.57 3.77 -1.12
CA VAL A 129 -15.15 3.24 -2.36
C VAL A 129 -15.33 1.73 -2.23
N GLY A 130 -16.52 1.22 -2.56
CA GLY A 130 -16.75 -0.24 -2.62
C GLY A 130 -15.81 -0.86 -3.66
N VAL A 131 -15.15 -1.96 -3.30
CA VAL A 131 -14.13 -2.58 -4.16
C VAL A 131 -14.66 -3.01 -5.53
N ALA A 132 -15.92 -3.40 -5.61
CA ALA A 132 -16.58 -3.77 -6.88
C ALA A 132 -16.70 -2.60 -7.88
N ARG A 133 -16.55 -1.36 -7.43
CA ARG A 133 -16.59 -0.16 -8.28
C ARG A 133 -15.21 0.29 -8.73
N LEU A 134 -14.13 -0.25 -8.18
CA LEU A 134 -12.75 0.12 -8.49
C LEU A 134 -12.23 -0.76 -9.64
N ALA A 135 -12.30 -0.24 -10.87
CA ALA A 135 -11.85 -0.96 -12.06
C ALA A 135 -10.38 -0.71 -12.41
N HIS A 136 -9.84 0.46 -12.05
CA HIS A 136 -8.51 0.92 -12.49
C HIS A 136 -7.58 1.11 -11.29
N VAL A 137 -7.15 0.00 -10.70
CA VAL A 137 -6.20 -0.01 -9.58
C VAL A 137 -5.15 -1.09 -9.75
N GLU A 138 -4.00 -0.88 -9.15
CA GLU A 138 -2.95 -1.89 -9.01
C GLU A 138 -2.55 -2.03 -7.54
N THR A 139 -1.99 -3.19 -7.16
CA THR A 139 -1.48 -3.41 -5.80
C THR A 139 -0.27 -2.49 -5.55
N ALA A 140 -0.20 -1.88 -4.37
CA ALA A 140 0.72 -0.80 -4.06
C ALA A 140 1.62 -1.04 -2.83
N PHE A 141 2.07 -2.27 -2.59
CA PHE A 141 3.20 -2.51 -1.67
C PHE A 141 4.48 -1.88 -2.21
N ALA A 142 4.69 -1.97 -3.53
CA ALA A 142 5.80 -1.33 -4.23
C ALA A 142 5.26 -0.46 -5.35
N MET A 143 5.93 0.66 -5.60
CA MET A 143 5.64 1.56 -6.72
C MET A 143 6.91 2.10 -7.33
N THR A 144 6.83 2.63 -8.54
CA THR A 144 7.98 3.30 -9.16
C THR A 144 8.24 4.66 -8.50
N VAL A 145 9.51 5.08 -8.48
CA VAL A 145 9.91 6.42 -8.02
C VAL A 145 9.09 7.52 -8.74
N HIS A 146 8.83 7.35 -10.03
CA HIS A 146 8.02 8.30 -10.80
C HIS A 146 6.59 8.46 -10.22
N LYS A 147 5.96 7.35 -9.80
CA LYS A 147 4.61 7.36 -9.23
C LYS A 147 4.57 7.90 -7.79
N SER A 148 5.71 7.96 -7.11
CA SER A 148 5.82 8.51 -5.75
C SER A 148 6.06 10.03 -5.70
N GLN A 149 6.22 10.68 -6.84
CA GLN A 149 6.45 12.13 -6.91
C GLN A 149 5.27 12.89 -6.26
N GLY A 150 5.58 13.82 -5.37
CA GLY A 150 4.58 14.57 -4.62
C GLY A 150 4.06 13.86 -3.35
N SER A 151 4.54 12.66 -3.05
CA SER A 151 4.21 11.92 -1.82
C SER A 151 5.36 11.98 -0.80
N GLU A 152 5.00 12.01 0.48
CA GLU A 152 5.95 11.96 1.60
C GLU A 152 5.77 10.64 2.38
N PHE A 153 6.89 10.00 2.73
CA PHE A 153 6.89 8.74 3.49
C PHE A 153 7.87 8.82 4.65
N GLY A 154 7.53 8.18 5.77
CA GLY A 154 8.39 8.15 6.95
C GLY A 154 9.72 7.43 6.70
N HIS A 155 9.71 6.31 5.99
CA HIS A 155 10.88 5.53 5.59
C HIS A 155 10.69 4.98 4.18
N THR A 156 11.72 5.09 3.36
CA THR A 156 11.69 4.60 1.97
C THR A 156 12.83 3.62 1.73
N ALA A 157 12.50 2.47 1.13
CA ALA A 157 13.48 1.53 0.61
C ALA A 157 13.45 1.54 -0.92
N LEU A 158 14.59 1.84 -1.54
CA LEU A 158 14.73 1.85 -2.99
C LEU A 158 15.36 0.54 -3.46
N VAL A 159 14.68 -0.13 -4.40
CA VAL A 159 15.16 -1.35 -5.06
C VAL A 159 15.65 -1.01 -6.47
N LEU A 160 16.91 -1.31 -6.72
CA LEU A 160 17.55 -1.16 -8.04
C LEU A 160 17.80 -2.52 -8.66
N PRO A 161 17.55 -2.70 -9.98
CA PRO A 161 17.89 -3.92 -10.68
C PRO A 161 19.43 -4.13 -10.65
N PRO A 162 19.94 -5.37 -10.49
CA PRO A 162 21.37 -5.64 -10.40
C PRO A 162 22.19 -5.12 -11.59
N GLN A 163 21.61 -5.15 -12.78
CA GLN A 163 22.25 -4.69 -14.03
C GLN A 163 22.20 -3.18 -14.24
N ALA A 164 21.32 -2.48 -13.53
CA ALA A 164 21.18 -1.02 -13.64
C ALA A 164 22.01 -0.26 -12.60
N ALA A 165 22.61 -0.96 -11.64
CA ALA A 165 23.41 -0.32 -10.58
C ALA A 165 24.61 0.47 -11.15
N GLY A 166 25.20 0.05 -12.27
CA GLY A 166 26.26 0.79 -12.94
C GLY A 166 25.78 2.01 -13.74
N ALA A 167 24.68 1.89 -14.45
CA ALA A 167 24.16 2.93 -15.35
C ALA A 167 23.33 4.00 -14.64
N LEU A 168 22.61 3.61 -13.57
CA LEU A 168 21.78 4.53 -12.79
C LEU A 168 22.57 5.34 -11.73
N LEU A 169 23.80 4.92 -11.44
CA LEU A 169 24.69 5.59 -10.49
C LEU A 169 25.79 6.43 -11.18
N SER A 170 25.90 6.38 -12.51
CA SER A 170 26.77 7.29 -13.24
C SER A 170 26.11 8.68 -13.28
N ARG A 171 26.71 9.62 -12.59
CA ARG A 171 26.45 11.05 -12.83
C ARG A 171 27.04 11.39 -14.20
N GLU A 172 26.21 11.84 -15.11
CA GLU A 172 26.65 12.79 -16.12
C GLU A 172 26.74 14.18 -15.55
#